data_5fbceb13a71b88649c00d6b9eeb110f3
#
_entry.id   5fbceb13a71b88649c00d6b9eeb110f3
#
_cell.length_a   1.000
_cell.length_b   1.000
_cell.length_c   1.000
_cell.angle_alpha   90.00
_cell.angle_beta   90.00
_cell.angle_gamma   90.00
#
_symmetry.space_group_name_H-M   'P 1'
#
loop_
_entity.id
_entity.type
_entity.pdbx_description
1 polymer ?
#
loop_
_entity_poly.entity_id
_entity_poly.type
_entity_poly.pdbx_seq_one_letter_code
_entity_poly.pdbx_strand_id
1 'polypeptide(L)'
;MLGSGFVADFYMDGLRDVPGTEVVANYSRSEERAKEFGRRYGVPRQYTTMEDLCDDREVELVVIGLPNHLHLPAVRVAAAARKAIVCTKPLARNGHEAAEMVTLVREAGVMHGYAETEVFSPDVMRARQMIESGAIGELLTVRAREAHSGPHAQHFWDAETAGGGALLDMGCHTIEAARYFFGKENRIKDVFAWGATMVHHDRTTGEDNAVLLLRLEDGRTSLTEASWTAKGGMELRNEVYGTMGRIVTDTSSTRIRAFIQQPAGYLMEKADADVGWVFPIPDEARVYGYQEEMRHFVDCFVKGEQPREDFVDGYIVNSVLDAAYRSMKSGHWESVHIDSRVTG
;
A
#
# COMPACT_ATOMS: atom_id res chain seq x y z
N MET A 1 14.12 -9.86 4.69
CA MET A 1 12.87 -9.20 5.16
C MET A 1 13.19 -8.24 6.29
N LEU A 2 12.92 -6.96 6.17
CA LEU A 2 12.97 -5.99 7.27
C LEU A 2 11.58 -5.86 7.89
N GLY A 3 11.41 -6.43 9.07
CA GLY A 3 10.15 -6.50 9.81
C GLY A 3 9.73 -7.92 10.12
N SER A 4 8.90 -8.06 11.16
CA SER A 4 8.33 -9.32 11.65
C SER A 4 6.90 -9.13 12.16
N GLY A 5 6.22 -8.12 11.61
CA GLY A 5 4.85 -7.76 11.93
C GLY A 5 3.87 -8.27 10.88
N PHE A 6 2.61 -7.85 11.02
CA PHE A 6 1.47 -8.26 10.20
C PHE A 6 1.74 -8.19 8.68
N VAL A 7 2.23 -7.07 8.15
CA VAL A 7 2.50 -6.94 6.71
C VAL A 7 3.64 -7.85 6.24
N ALA A 8 4.63 -8.14 7.11
CA ALA A 8 5.71 -9.07 6.78
C ALA A 8 5.19 -10.50 6.60
N ASP A 9 4.14 -10.91 7.33
CA ASP A 9 3.49 -12.20 7.15
C ASP A 9 2.87 -12.31 5.73
N PHE A 10 2.18 -11.27 5.26
CA PHE A 10 1.64 -11.23 3.89
C PHE A 10 2.73 -11.24 2.81
N TYR A 11 3.85 -10.53 3.03
CA TYR A 11 4.98 -10.59 2.08
C TYR A 11 5.63 -11.97 2.04
N MET A 12 5.73 -12.66 3.17
CA MET A 12 6.21 -14.05 3.20
C MET A 12 5.27 -14.99 2.44
N ASP A 13 3.96 -14.80 2.56
CA ASP A 13 2.96 -15.55 1.77
C ASP A 13 3.05 -15.19 0.28
N GLY A 14 3.25 -13.92 -0.05
CA GLY A 14 3.44 -13.47 -1.43
C GLY A 14 4.70 -14.02 -2.09
N LEU A 15 5.80 -14.16 -1.34
CA LEU A 15 7.08 -14.69 -1.83
C LEU A 15 7.12 -16.22 -1.91
N ARG A 16 6.23 -16.93 -1.21
CA ARG A 16 6.27 -18.40 -1.08
C ARG A 16 6.33 -19.13 -2.42
N ASP A 17 5.57 -18.66 -3.41
CA ASP A 17 5.42 -19.31 -4.71
C ASP A 17 6.10 -18.51 -5.84
N VAL A 18 7.06 -17.64 -5.51
CA VAL A 18 7.83 -16.91 -6.52
C VAL A 18 9.07 -17.73 -6.88
N PRO A 19 9.16 -18.27 -8.12
CA PRO A 19 10.27 -19.13 -8.51
C PRO A 19 11.63 -18.41 -8.44
N GLY A 20 12.66 -19.12 -7.97
CA GLY A 20 14.02 -18.59 -7.90
C GLY A 20 14.26 -17.60 -6.76
N THR A 21 13.32 -17.47 -5.83
CA THR A 21 13.45 -16.64 -4.61
C THR A 21 13.61 -17.49 -3.36
N GLU A 22 14.44 -17.02 -2.45
CA GLU A 22 14.61 -17.56 -1.11
C GLU A 22 14.70 -16.42 -0.10
N VAL A 23 13.94 -16.49 0.99
CA VAL A 23 14.06 -15.54 2.10
C VAL A 23 15.14 -16.02 3.07
N VAL A 24 16.35 -15.52 2.89
CA VAL A 24 17.56 -15.98 3.59
C VAL A 24 17.79 -15.29 4.94
N ALA A 25 17.17 -14.13 5.17
CA ALA A 25 17.38 -13.34 6.37
C ALA A 25 16.14 -12.54 6.77
N ASN A 26 15.96 -12.36 8.08
CA ASN A 26 14.95 -11.43 8.61
C ASN A 26 15.52 -10.57 9.75
N TYR A 27 14.94 -9.38 9.88
CA TYR A 27 15.27 -8.41 10.91
C TYR A 27 14.08 -8.14 11.83
N SER A 28 14.34 -8.05 13.12
CA SER A 28 13.47 -7.43 14.11
C SER A 28 14.32 -6.80 15.22
N ARG A 29 13.90 -5.66 15.78
CA ARG A 29 14.55 -5.03 16.93
C ARG A 29 14.62 -5.96 18.17
N SER A 30 13.68 -6.88 18.28
CA SER A 30 13.65 -7.90 19.32
C SER A 30 14.24 -9.19 18.75
N GLU A 31 15.29 -9.69 19.38
CA GLU A 31 15.93 -10.98 19.04
C GLU A 31 14.93 -12.14 19.13
N GLU A 32 14.04 -12.11 20.14
CA GLU A 32 12.99 -13.10 20.32
C GLU A 32 12.04 -13.13 19.13
N ARG A 33 11.55 -11.95 18.70
CA ARG A 33 10.65 -11.83 17.51
C ARG A 33 11.37 -12.22 16.23
N ALA A 34 12.65 -11.88 16.08
CA ALA A 34 13.42 -12.28 14.90
C ALA A 34 13.53 -13.81 14.82
N LYS A 35 13.83 -14.47 15.94
CA LYS A 35 13.92 -15.94 16.03
C LYS A 35 12.56 -16.61 15.82
N GLU A 36 11.48 -16.07 16.39
CA GLU A 36 10.13 -16.60 16.22
C GLU A 36 9.69 -16.54 14.75
N PHE A 37 9.89 -15.38 14.10
CA PHE A 37 9.59 -15.20 12.69
C PHE A 37 10.43 -16.14 11.82
N GLY A 38 11.75 -16.23 12.07
CA GLY A 38 12.64 -17.13 11.38
C GLY A 38 12.21 -18.59 11.49
N ARG A 39 11.82 -19.03 12.69
CA ARG A 39 11.30 -20.40 12.92
C ARG A 39 9.99 -20.66 12.19
N ARG A 40 9.06 -19.68 12.17
CA ARG A 40 7.75 -19.80 11.53
C ARG A 40 7.87 -20.00 10.02
N TYR A 41 8.75 -19.26 9.40
CA TYR A 41 8.93 -19.23 7.94
C TYR A 41 10.15 -20.00 7.41
N GLY A 42 10.93 -20.62 8.31
CA GLY A 42 12.14 -21.34 7.91
C GLY A 42 13.27 -20.43 7.45
N VAL A 43 13.30 -19.15 7.88
CA VAL A 43 14.34 -18.20 7.51
C VAL A 43 15.62 -18.52 8.32
N PRO A 44 16.77 -18.78 7.66
CA PRO A 44 17.94 -19.31 8.36
C PRO A 44 18.69 -18.29 9.21
N ARG A 45 18.67 -16.99 8.84
CA ARG A 45 19.46 -15.94 9.53
C ARG A 45 18.56 -14.87 10.11
N GLN A 46 18.82 -14.47 11.36
CA GLN A 46 18.09 -13.46 12.09
C GLN A 46 19.04 -12.35 12.53
N TYR A 47 18.63 -11.11 12.31
CA TYR A 47 19.39 -9.91 12.65
C TYR A 47 18.57 -8.98 13.56
N THR A 48 19.29 -8.22 14.41
CA THR A 48 18.68 -7.22 15.30
C THR A 48 19.03 -5.78 14.91
N THR A 49 19.88 -5.60 13.89
CA THR A 49 20.16 -4.33 13.23
C THR A 49 19.85 -4.44 11.74
N MET A 50 19.45 -3.33 11.11
CA MET A 50 19.20 -3.28 9.67
C MET A 50 20.51 -3.35 8.89
N GLU A 51 21.56 -2.74 9.44
CA GLU A 51 22.91 -2.72 8.90
C GLU A 51 23.46 -4.14 8.72
N ASP A 52 23.41 -4.97 9.77
CA ASP A 52 23.93 -6.34 9.71
C ASP A 52 23.19 -7.19 8.66
N LEU A 53 21.85 -7.00 8.53
CA LEU A 53 21.08 -7.68 7.48
C LEU A 53 21.50 -7.19 6.09
N CYS A 54 21.65 -5.88 5.91
CA CYS A 54 22.00 -5.32 4.61
C CYS A 54 23.47 -5.61 4.23
N ASP A 55 24.38 -5.80 5.20
CA ASP A 55 25.76 -6.19 4.95
C ASP A 55 25.92 -7.67 4.58
N ASP A 56 24.88 -8.48 4.81
CA ASP A 56 24.89 -9.90 4.41
C ASP A 56 24.97 -10.03 2.88
N ARG A 57 26.02 -10.72 2.40
CA ARG A 57 26.31 -10.86 0.96
C ARG A 57 25.30 -11.73 0.20
N GLU A 58 24.57 -12.60 0.90
CA GLU A 58 23.54 -13.43 0.28
C GLU A 58 22.19 -12.71 0.15
N VAL A 59 22.05 -11.53 0.74
CA VAL A 59 20.87 -10.68 0.57
C VAL A 59 21.07 -9.81 -0.66
N GLU A 60 20.26 -10.03 -1.69
CA GLU A 60 20.25 -9.24 -2.93
C GLU A 60 19.11 -8.21 -2.94
N LEU A 61 17.97 -8.59 -2.37
CA LEU A 61 16.74 -7.80 -2.26
C LEU A 61 16.35 -7.61 -0.80
N VAL A 62 16.02 -6.38 -0.43
CA VAL A 62 15.46 -6.03 0.88
C VAL A 62 13.98 -5.65 0.72
N VAL A 63 13.08 -6.39 1.37
CA VAL A 63 11.66 -6.06 1.46
C VAL A 63 11.41 -5.40 2.82
N ILE A 64 10.92 -4.15 2.81
CA ILE A 64 10.70 -3.32 4.00
C ILE A 64 9.23 -3.39 4.40
N GLY A 65 8.91 -4.09 5.49
CA GLY A 65 7.62 -4.17 6.15
C GLY A 65 7.68 -3.62 7.58
N LEU A 66 8.11 -2.36 7.71
CA LEU A 66 8.34 -1.65 8.98
C LEU A 66 7.26 -0.58 9.22
N PRO A 67 7.19 0.00 10.44
CA PRO A 67 6.42 1.22 10.68
C PRO A 67 6.90 2.40 9.82
N ASN A 68 5.97 3.27 9.38
CA ASN A 68 6.20 4.34 8.42
C ASN A 68 7.43 5.22 8.71
N HIS A 69 7.65 5.60 9.98
CA HIS A 69 8.80 6.43 10.40
C HIS A 69 10.16 5.71 10.22
N LEU A 70 10.16 4.40 9.98
CA LEU A 70 11.37 3.60 9.76
C LEU A 70 11.65 3.31 8.28
N HIS A 71 10.76 3.71 7.36
CA HIS A 71 10.95 3.46 5.93
C HIS A 71 12.18 4.20 5.40
N LEU A 72 12.24 5.52 5.57
CA LEU A 72 13.40 6.31 5.13
C LEU A 72 14.73 5.84 5.76
N PRO A 73 14.84 5.61 7.09
CA PRO A 73 16.05 5.01 7.66
C PRO A 73 16.43 3.67 7.04
N ALA A 74 15.46 2.77 6.81
CA ALA A 74 15.71 1.46 6.21
C ALA A 74 16.18 1.57 4.76
N VAL A 75 15.55 2.45 3.96
CA VAL A 75 15.99 2.71 2.57
C VAL A 75 17.40 3.27 2.55
N ARG A 76 17.75 4.17 3.47
CA ARG A 76 19.10 4.73 3.56
C ARG A 76 20.16 3.65 3.78
N VAL A 77 19.91 2.72 4.70
CA VAL A 77 20.82 1.59 4.98
C VAL A 77 20.89 0.64 3.79
N ALA A 78 19.75 0.24 3.22
CA ALA A 78 19.72 -0.70 2.10
C ALA A 78 20.35 -0.13 0.82
N ALA A 79 20.10 1.15 0.51
CA ALA A 79 20.71 1.84 -0.63
C ALA A 79 22.23 1.99 -0.47
N ALA A 80 22.72 2.33 0.73
CA ALA A 80 24.15 2.40 1.03
C ALA A 80 24.84 1.03 0.83
N ALA A 81 24.16 -0.06 1.18
CA ALA A 81 24.62 -1.44 0.95
C ALA A 81 24.37 -1.93 -0.50
N ARG A 82 23.84 -1.06 -1.39
CA ARG A 82 23.54 -1.35 -2.80
C ARG A 82 22.60 -2.54 -3.01
N LYS A 83 21.63 -2.73 -2.12
CA LYS A 83 20.62 -3.76 -2.25
C LYS A 83 19.45 -3.25 -3.11
N ALA A 84 18.83 -4.13 -3.90
CA ALA A 84 17.49 -3.84 -4.45
C ALA A 84 16.48 -3.68 -3.29
N ILE A 85 15.48 -2.82 -3.47
CA ILE A 85 14.59 -2.44 -2.36
C ILE A 85 13.14 -2.51 -2.80
N VAL A 86 12.30 -3.19 -2.03
CA VAL A 86 10.84 -3.06 -2.05
C VAL A 86 10.39 -2.46 -0.72
N CYS A 87 9.66 -1.35 -0.77
CA CYS A 87 9.13 -0.69 0.43
C CYS A 87 7.61 -0.71 0.44
N THR A 88 7.02 -1.10 1.59
CA THR A 88 5.57 -1.10 1.80
C THR A 88 4.97 0.30 1.72
N LYS A 89 3.67 0.35 1.53
CA LYS A 89 2.86 1.59 1.58
C LYS A 89 2.59 2.04 3.05
N PRO A 90 2.28 3.34 3.26
CA PRO A 90 2.64 4.45 2.37
C PRO A 90 4.17 4.50 2.21
N LEU A 91 4.68 5.01 1.09
CA LEU A 91 6.14 5.02 0.87
C LEU A 91 6.86 5.72 2.02
N ALA A 92 6.33 6.87 2.44
CA ALA A 92 6.86 7.68 3.53
C ALA A 92 5.75 8.38 4.31
N ARG A 93 6.10 9.10 5.38
CA ARG A 93 5.14 9.90 6.16
C ARG A 93 4.67 11.18 5.44
N ASN A 94 5.43 11.64 4.46
CA ASN A 94 5.15 12.86 3.68
C ASN A 94 5.98 12.88 2.39
N GLY A 95 5.68 13.83 1.50
CA GLY A 95 6.36 13.98 0.22
C GLY A 95 7.85 14.32 0.32
N HIS A 96 8.28 15.00 1.38
CA HIS A 96 9.70 15.32 1.59
C HIS A 96 10.53 14.05 1.85
N GLU A 97 10.08 13.19 2.77
CA GLU A 97 10.74 11.91 3.02
C GLU A 97 10.73 11.01 1.78
N ALA A 98 9.60 10.95 1.06
CA ALA A 98 9.49 10.20 -0.17
C ALA A 98 10.46 10.70 -1.26
N ALA A 99 10.62 12.02 -1.42
CA ALA A 99 11.58 12.62 -2.36
C ALA A 99 13.03 12.26 -2.00
N GLU A 100 13.36 12.24 -0.71
CA GLU A 100 14.68 11.81 -0.24
C GLU A 100 14.92 10.32 -0.56
N MET A 101 13.91 9.46 -0.35
CA MET A 101 14.01 8.03 -0.69
C MET A 101 14.26 7.82 -2.18
N VAL A 102 13.58 8.54 -3.06
CA VAL A 102 13.84 8.51 -4.50
C VAL A 102 15.28 8.93 -4.83
N THR A 103 15.76 9.99 -4.17
CA THR A 103 17.14 10.48 -4.39
C THR A 103 18.16 9.40 -3.97
N LEU A 104 17.99 8.79 -2.80
CA LEU A 104 18.89 7.76 -2.27
C LEU A 104 19.01 6.55 -3.20
N VAL A 105 17.89 6.03 -3.71
CA VAL A 105 17.92 4.84 -4.59
C VAL A 105 18.52 5.16 -5.96
N ARG A 106 18.31 6.38 -6.49
CA ARG A 106 18.93 6.84 -7.74
C ARG A 106 20.44 7.01 -7.60
N GLU A 107 20.90 7.68 -6.54
CA GLU A 107 22.33 7.88 -6.27
C GLU A 107 23.06 6.55 -6.08
N ALA A 108 22.41 5.58 -5.41
CA ALA A 108 22.92 4.24 -5.25
C ALA A 108 22.86 3.40 -6.53
N GLY A 109 22.03 3.77 -7.52
CA GLY A 109 21.78 3.02 -8.75
C GLY A 109 21.16 1.65 -8.50
N VAL A 110 20.25 1.54 -7.51
CA VAL A 110 19.62 0.27 -7.14
C VAL A 110 18.19 0.19 -7.68
N MET A 111 17.74 -1.02 -7.98
CA MET A 111 16.35 -1.29 -8.34
C MET A 111 15.44 -1.06 -7.13
N HIS A 112 14.26 -0.50 -7.36
CA HIS A 112 13.34 -0.20 -6.29
C HIS A 112 11.88 -0.39 -6.71
N GLY A 113 11.04 -0.81 -5.76
CA GLY A 113 9.61 -1.03 -5.93
C GLY A 113 8.82 -0.44 -4.75
N TYR A 114 7.73 0.23 -5.07
CA TYR A 114 6.73 0.71 -4.12
C TYR A 114 5.62 -0.33 -4.00
N ALA A 115 5.53 -0.98 -2.85
CA ALA A 115 4.56 -2.04 -2.63
C ALA A 115 3.17 -1.45 -2.32
N GLU A 116 2.54 -1.01 -3.40
CA GLU A 116 1.13 -0.59 -3.44
C GLU A 116 0.29 -1.77 -3.93
N THR A 117 -0.08 -2.61 -3.00
CA THR A 117 -0.60 -3.96 -3.24
C THR A 117 -1.93 -3.97 -4.01
N GLU A 118 -2.81 -2.96 -3.84
CA GLU A 118 -4.13 -2.96 -4.45
C GLU A 118 -4.09 -3.02 -5.98
N VAL A 119 -3.15 -2.32 -6.62
CA VAL A 119 -3.02 -2.33 -8.09
C VAL A 119 -2.48 -3.65 -8.65
N PHE A 120 -2.06 -4.57 -7.77
CA PHE A 120 -1.69 -5.94 -8.10
C PHE A 120 -2.81 -6.94 -7.79
N SER A 121 -3.92 -6.52 -7.20
CA SER A 121 -5.10 -7.35 -7.02
C SER A 121 -5.58 -7.89 -8.38
N PRO A 122 -5.90 -9.18 -8.50
CA PRO A 122 -6.37 -9.77 -9.76
C PRO A 122 -7.57 -9.05 -10.38
N ASP A 123 -8.49 -8.57 -9.53
CA ASP A 123 -9.70 -7.86 -9.96
C ASP A 123 -9.36 -6.47 -10.51
N VAL A 124 -8.47 -5.74 -9.86
CA VAL A 124 -8.02 -4.40 -10.28
C VAL A 124 -7.20 -4.50 -11.57
N MET A 125 -6.28 -5.48 -11.67
CA MET A 125 -5.54 -5.74 -12.91
C MET A 125 -6.49 -6.09 -14.06
N ARG A 126 -7.49 -6.92 -13.81
CA ARG A 126 -8.47 -7.29 -14.84
C ARG A 126 -9.32 -6.10 -15.26
N ALA A 127 -9.74 -5.26 -14.31
CA ALA A 127 -10.45 -4.03 -14.60
C ALA A 127 -9.63 -3.09 -15.50
N ARG A 128 -8.34 -2.92 -15.23
CA ARG A 128 -7.42 -2.12 -16.07
C ARG A 128 -7.34 -2.67 -17.49
N GLN A 129 -7.17 -3.98 -17.67
CA GLN A 129 -7.18 -4.61 -19.00
C GLN A 129 -8.50 -4.35 -19.79
N MET A 130 -9.64 -4.36 -19.08
CA MET A 130 -10.92 -4.04 -19.71
C MET A 130 -11.01 -2.56 -20.14
N ILE A 131 -10.47 -1.65 -19.34
CA ILE A 131 -10.38 -0.22 -19.69
C ILE A 131 -9.50 -0.06 -20.94
N GLU A 132 -8.31 -0.64 -20.95
CA GLU A 132 -7.35 -0.57 -22.06
C GLU A 132 -7.90 -1.20 -23.37
N SER A 133 -8.74 -2.21 -23.25
CA SER A 133 -9.44 -2.80 -24.41
C SER A 133 -10.59 -1.94 -24.96
N GLY A 134 -10.90 -0.81 -24.30
CA GLY A 134 -12.02 0.07 -24.69
C GLY A 134 -13.39 -0.44 -24.29
N ALA A 135 -13.50 -1.47 -23.44
CA ALA A 135 -14.77 -2.12 -23.10
C ALA A 135 -15.82 -1.19 -22.50
N ILE A 136 -15.41 -0.10 -21.84
CA ILE A 136 -16.30 0.90 -21.24
C ILE A 136 -16.27 2.27 -21.95
N GLY A 137 -15.59 2.34 -23.12
CA GLY A 137 -15.39 3.60 -23.85
C GLY A 137 -14.37 4.53 -23.17
N GLU A 138 -14.56 5.84 -23.34
CA GLU A 138 -13.72 6.84 -22.67
C GLU A 138 -14.01 6.88 -21.17
N LEU A 139 -12.97 6.85 -20.37
CA LEU A 139 -13.07 6.89 -18.91
C LEU A 139 -13.46 8.29 -18.46
N LEU A 140 -14.50 8.40 -17.63
CA LEU A 140 -15.08 9.66 -17.15
C LEU A 140 -14.66 9.98 -15.72
N THR A 141 -14.88 9.03 -14.80
CA THR A 141 -14.58 9.22 -13.37
C THR A 141 -14.30 7.89 -12.69
N VAL A 142 -13.51 7.96 -11.63
CA VAL A 142 -13.20 6.83 -10.72
C VAL A 142 -13.70 7.18 -9.32
N ARG A 143 -14.29 6.21 -8.64
CA ARG A 143 -14.53 6.26 -7.19
C ARG A 143 -13.77 5.12 -6.56
N ALA A 144 -12.93 5.43 -5.58
CA ALA A 144 -12.15 4.44 -4.85
C ALA A 144 -12.40 4.59 -3.35
N ARG A 145 -12.62 3.49 -2.67
CA ARG A 145 -12.88 3.48 -1.24
C ARG A 145 -12.14 2.35 -0.57
N GLU A 146 -11.43 2.67 0.50
CA GLU A 146 -10.92 1.70 1.45
C GLU A 146 -11.41 2.01 2.85
N ALA A 147 -11.98 1.01 3.52
CA ALA A 147 -12.55 1.18 4.84
C ALA A 147 -12.53 -0.10 5.67
N HIS A 148 -12.22 0.06 6.95
CA HIS A 148 -12.24 -1.02 7.94
C HIS A 148 -12.40 -0.46 9.36
N SER A 149 -12.33 -1.30 10.40
CA SER A 149 -12.59 -0.91 11.80
C SER A 149 -11.37 -0.32 12.54
N GLY A 150 -10.34 0.10 11.81
CA GLY A 150 -9.11 0.69 12.34
C GLY A 150 -7.88 -0.21 12.18
N PRO A 151 -6.67 0.36 12.29
CA PRO A 151 -5.42 -0.36 12.04
C PRO A 151 -5.11 -1.41 13.10
N HIS A 152 -4.41 -2.48 12.69
CA HIS A 152 -3.93 -3.52 13.60
C HIS A 152 -2.75 -3.08 14.46
N ALA A 153 -1.83 -2.32 13.87
CA ALA A 153 -0.60 -1.96 14.53
C ALA A 153 -0.74 -0.64 15.32
N GLN A 154 -0.24 -0.66 16.56
CA GLN A 154 -0.38 0.47 17.47
C GLN A 154 0.23 1.79 16.96
N HIS A 155 1.29 1.73 16.15
CA HIS A 155 1.96 2.92 15.62
C HIS A 155 1.10 3.76 14.67
N PHE A 156 0.11 3.16 14.01
CA PHE A 156 -0.82 3.92 13.15
C PHE A 156 -1.74 4.86 13.93
N TRP A 157 -2.02 4.54 15.20
CA TRP A 157 -2.84 5.40 16.06
C TRP A 157 -2.11 6.66 16.52
N ASP A 158 -0.80 6.70 16.40
CA ASP A 158 0.02 7.90 16.65
C ASP A 158 0.29 8.61 15.31
N ALA A 159 -0.45 9.70 15.06
CA ALA A 159 -0.39 10.44 13.81
C ALA A 159 1.02 11.04 13.52
N GLU A 160 1.83 11.34 14.54
CA GLU A 160 3.20 11.82 14.35
C GLU A 160 4.10 10.68 13.83
N THR A 161 4.04 9.52 14.45
CA THR A 161 4.81 8.34 14.06
C THR A 161 4.37 7.79 12.71
N ALA A 162 3.05 7.75 12.46
CA ALA A 162 2.50 7.26 11.20
C ALA A 162 2.65 8.28 10.05
N GLY A 163 2.59 9.59 10.34
CA GLY A 163 2.57 10.69 9.38
C GLY A 163 1.17 11.23 9.10
N GLY A 164 0.12 10.62 9.67
CA GLY A 164 -1.28 10.98 9.49
C GLY A 164 -2.22 9.93 10.07
N GLY A 165 -3.51 10.02 9.74
CA GLY A 165 -4.55 9.08 10.14
C GLY A 165 -4.97 8.13 9.01
N ALA A 166 -6.28 7.89 8.91
CA ALA A 166 -6.88 6.99 7.92
C ALA A 166 -6.53 7.38 6.47
N LEU A 167 -6.41 8.67 6.20
CA LEU A 167 -6.05 9.16 4.86
C LEU A 167 -4.65 8.70 4.44
N LEU A 168 -3.66 8.82 5.33
CA LEU A 168 -2.32 8.36 4.98
C LEU A 168 -2.23 6.84 4.87
N ASP A 169 -2.89 6.12 5.78
CA ASP A 169 -2.87 4.66 5.83
C ASP A 169 -3.54 4.01 4.61
N MET A 170 -4.74 4.48 4.26
CA MET A 170 -5.59 3.89 3.22
C MET A 170 -5.79 4.77 1.99
N GLY A 171 -5.72 6.09 2.17
CA GLY A 171 -5.83 7.02 1.05
C GLY A 171 -4.71 6.86 0.02
N CYS A 172 -3.54 6.34 0.41
CA CYS A 172 -2.49 6.00 -0.53
C CYS A 172 -2.97 4.95 -1.55
N HIS A 173 -3.71 3.92 -1.13
CA HIS A 173 -4.30 2.93 -2.01
C HIS A 173 -5.32 3.55 -2.97
N THR A 174 -6.29 4.29 -2.43
CA THR A 174 -7.37 4.88 -3.25
C THR A 174 -6.88 5.94 -4.23
N ILE A 175 -5.81 6.68 -3.89
CA ILE A 175 -5.16 7.63 -4.80
C ILE A 175 -4.44 6.88 -5.92
N GLU A 176 -3.66 5.82 -5.58
CA GLU A 176 -2.93 5.06 -6.60
C GLU A 176 -3.87 4.24 -7.48
N ALA A 177 -4.94 3.66 -6.93
CA ALA A 177 -5.98 3.01 -7.73
C ALA A 177 -6.57 3.97 -8.77
N ALA A 178 -6.87 5.22 -8.38
CA ALA A 178 -7.36 6.24 -9.31
C ALA A 178 -6.31 6.56 -10.40
N ARG A 179 -5.04 6.76 -10.03
CA ARG A 179 -3.93 6.97 -10.99
C ARG A 179 -3.77 5.78 -11.93
N TYR A 180 -3.82 4.59 -11.39
CA TYR A 180 -3.72 3.35 -12.15
C TYR A 180 -4.82 3.22 -13.19
N PHE A 181 -6.07 3.48 -12.84
CA PHE A 181 -7.20 3.41 -13.78
C PHE A 181 -7.19 4.53 -14.84
N PHE A 182 -6.85 5.77 -14.47
CA PHE A 182 -6.78 6.86 -15.44
C PHE A 182 -5.58 6.78 -16.40
N GLY A 183 -4.51 6.08 -15.98
CA GLY A 183 -3.20 6.14 -16.62
C GLY A 183 -2.32 7.17 -15.93
N LYS A 184 -1.11 6.76 -15.56
CA LYS A 184 -0.17 7.56 -14.75
C LYS A 184 0.35 8.81 -15.44
N GLU A 185 0.23 8.86 -16.77
CA GLU A 185 0.54 10.02 -17.60
C GLU A 185 -0.42 11.20 -17.36
N ASN A 186 -1.66 10.91 -16.93
CA ASN A 186 -2.65 11.94 -16.62
C ASN A 186 -2.55 12.34 -15.14
N ARG A 187 -1.80 13.39 -14.86
CA ARG A 187 -1.44 13.78 -13.50
C ARG A 187 -2.62 14.35 -12.72
N ILE A 188 -2.61 14.09 -11.40
CA ILE A 188 -3.50 14.78 -10.47
C ILE A 188 -2.96 16.21 -10.29
N LYS A 189 -3.78 17.19 -10.67
CA LYS A 189 -3.45 18.61 -10.66
C LYS A 189 -3.65 19.24 -9.30
N ASP A 190 -4.80 19.00 -8.71
CA ASP A 190 -5.20 19.55 -7.41
C ASP A 190 -6.20 18.65 -6.66
N VAL A 191 -6.35 18.94 -5.38
CA VAL A 191 -7.15 18.14 -4.44
C VAL A 191 -8.02 19.06 -3.61
N PHE A 192 -9.29 18.66 -3.43
CA PHE A 192 -10.16 19.16 -2.36
C PHE A 192 -10.41 18.03 -1.36
N ALA A 193 -10.15 18.26 -0.08
CA ALA A 193 -10.23 17.21 0.93
C ALA A 193 -10.98 17.67 2.18
N TRP A 194 -11.73 16.74 2.75
CA TRP A 194 -12.29 16.80 4.09
C TRP A 194 -11.81 15.61 4.90
N GLY A 195 -11.52 15.81 6.18
CA GLY A 195 -11.22 14.74 7.11
C GLY A 195 -11.47 15.17 8.54
N ALA A 196 -11.85 14.22 9.38
CA ALA A 196 -12.12 14.42 10.80
C ALA A 196 -11.91 13.15 11.61
N THR A 197 -11.62 13.30 12.90
CA THR A 197 -11.73 12.23 13.89
C THR A 197 -13.16 12.20 14.37
N MET A 198 -13.90 11.13 14.05
CA MET A 198 -15.33 11.02 14.37
C MET A 198 -15.61 10.02 15.49
N VAL A 199 -14.81 8.99 15.62
CA VAL A 199 -15.01 7.87 16.56
C VAL A 199 -13.84 7.69 17.50
N HIS A 200 -12.61 7.72 17.00
CA HIS A 200 -11.42 7.31 17.75
C HIS A 200 -10.69 8.48 18.44
N HIS A 201 -11.42 9.44 19.01
CA HIS A 201 -10.87 10.62 19.70
C HIS A 201 -9.93 10.30 20.87
N ASP A 202 -10.11 9.13 21.49
CA ASP A 202 -9.32 8.65 22.62
C ASP A 202 -8.06 7.88 22.19
N ARG A 203 -7.90 7.60 20.88
CA ARG A 203 -6.84 6.76 20.35
C ARG A 203 -5.89 7.46 19.41
N THR A 204 -6.37 8.46 18.66
CA THR A 204 -5.56 9.17 17.67
C THR A 204 -5.87 10.67 17.64
N THR A 205 -4.86 11.44 17.26
CA THR A 205 -4.99 12.87 16.89
C THR A 205 -5.12 13.07 15.38
N GLY A 206 -4.95 11.99 14.58
CA GLY A 206 -5.20 11.98 13.14
C GLY A 206 -6.68 11.79 12.84
N GLU A 207 -7.06 12.02 11.60
CA GLU A 207 -8.40 11.74 11.10
C GLU A 207 -8.67 10.22 11.01
N ASP A 208 -9.87 9.80 11.37
CA ASP A 208 -10.34 8.43 11.19
C ASP A 208 -11.33 8.27 10.02
N ASN A 209 -11.67 9.40 9.40
CA ASN A 209 -12.45 9.47 8.16
C ASN A 209 -11.93 10.60 7.27
N ALA A 210 -11.79 10.35 5.98
CA ALA A 210 -11.43 11.34 4.98
C ALA A 210 -12.12 11.07 3.65
N VAL A 211 -12.45 12.17 2.94
CA VAL A 211 -13.01 12.17 1.59
C VAL A 211 -12.24 13.17 0.76
N LEU A 212 -11.81 12.76 -0.43
CA LEU A 212 -11.06 13.60 -1.36
C LEU A 212 -11.77 13.66 -2.71
N LEU A 213 -11.75 14.84 -3.29
CA LEU A 213 -12.04 15.04 -4.71
C LEU A 213 -10.72 15.40 -5.40
N LEU A 214 -10.25 14.51 -6.27
CA LEU A 214 -9.05 14.69 -7.07
C LEU A 214 -9.44 15.25 -8.43
N ARG A 215 -8.72 16.24 -8.95
CA ARG A 215 -8.88 16.75 -10.30
C ARG A 215 -7.60 16.53 -11.10
N LEU A 216 -7.74 15.90 -12.27
CA LEU A 216 -6.65 15.62 -13.17
C LEU A 216 -6.38 16.82 -14.11
N GLU A 217 -5.24 16.82 -14.80
CA GLU A 217 -4.87 17.91 -15.71
C GLU A 217 -5.85 18.08 -16.87
N ASP A 218 -6.46 17.01 -17.35
CA ASP A 218 -7.50 17.04 -18.41
C ASP A 218 -8.90 17.39 -17.91
N GLY A 219 -9.07 17.67 -16.61
CA GLY A 219 -10.32 18.09 -15.98
C GLY A 219 -11.19 16.94 -15.48
N ARG A 220 -10.87 15.68 -15.74
CA ARG A 220 -11.55 14.53 -15.13
C ARG A 220 -11.33 14.50 -13.61
N THR A 221 -12.20 13.78 -12.90
CA THR A 221 -12.18 13.77 -11.45
C THR A 221 -12.23 12.36 -10.88
N SER A 222 -11.66 12.18 -9.68
CA SER A 222 -11.86 11.00 -8.86
C SER A 222 -12.38 11.38 -7.48
N LEU A 223 -13.30 10.57 -6.94
CA LEU A 223 -13.70 10.63 -5.55
C LEU A 223 -13.05 9.48 -4.81
N THR A 224 -12.26 9.78 -3.77
CA THR A 224 -11.61 8.77 -2.94
C THR A 224 -11.98 8.91 -1.47
N GLU A 225 -12.14 7.79 -0.80
CA GLU A 225 -12.55 7.73 0.60
C GLU A 225 -11.66 6.78 1.40
N ALA A 226 -11.34 7.18 2.65
CA ALA A 226 -10.60 6.37 3.61
C ALA A 226 -11.31 6.41 4.97
N SER A 227 -11.56 5.26 5.61
CA SER A 227 -12.27 5.23 6.89
C SER A 227 -11.81 4.09 7.81
N TRP A 228 -11.42 4.45 9.04
CA TRP A 228 -11.17 3.50 10.13
C TRP A 228 -12.42 3.19 10.96
N THR A 229 -13.61 3.63 10.53
CA THR A 229 -14.84 3.48 11.31
C THR A 229 -15.85 2.52 10.71
N ALA A 230 -15.53 1.91 9.57
CA ALA A 230 -16.38 0.91 8.94
C ALA A 230 -16.35 -0.41 9.71
N LYS A 231 -17.52 -1.01 9.88
CA LYS A 231 -17.71 -2.31 10.51
C LYS A 231 -18.09 -3.35 9.47
N GLY A 232 -17.77 -4.62 9.73
CA GLY A 232 -18.17 -5.75 8.88
C GLY A 232 -17.06 -6.29 8.00
N GLY A 233 -15.79 -5.95 8.26
CA GLY A 233 -14.63 -6.44 7.53
C GLY A 233 -13.89 -5.37 6.76
N MET A 234 -13.04 -5.80 5.84
CA MET A 234 -12.26 -4.95 4.94
C MET A 234 -13.09 -4.63 3.71
N GLU A 235 -13.25 -3.36 3.38
CA GLU A 235 -13.87 -2.88 2.14
C GLU A 235 -12.81 -2.24 1.26
N LEU A 236 -12.50 -2.89 0.14
CA LEU A 236 -11.72 -2.35 -0.97
C LEU A 236 -12.64 -2.31 -2.18
N ARG A 237 -13.09 -1.12 -2.56
CA ARG A 237 -14.09 -0.96 -3.59
C ARG A 237 -13.73 0.15 -4.57
N ASN A 238 -13.68 -0.20 -5.86
CA ASN A 238 -13.50 0.75 -6.94
C ASN A 238 -14.68 0.71 -7.90
N GLU A 239 -15.14 1.88 -8.33
CA GLU A 239 -16.14 2.07 -9.37
C GLU A 239 -15.55 2.94 -10.48
N VAL A 240 -15.45 2.37 -11.66
CA VAL A 240 -14.88 3.03 -12.84
C VAL A 240 -15.98 3.24 -13.85
N TYR A 241 -16.23 4.50 -14.22
CA TYR A 241 -17.31 4.89 -15.14
C TYR A 241 -16.72 5.39 -16.46
N GLY A 242 -17.21 4.83 -17.56
CA GLY A 242 -16.88 5.24 -18.92
C GLY A 242 -18.12 5.60 -19.73
N THR A 243 -17.92 6.12 -20.93
CA THR A 243 -19.00 6.55 -21.83
C THR A 243 -19.91 5.42 -22.31
N MET A 244 -19.42 4.16 -22.25
CA MET A 244 -20.13 2.97 -22.76
C MET A 244 -20.41 1.93 -21.68
N GLY A 245 -19.98 2.17 -20.43
CA GLY A 245 -20.20 1.21 -19.35
C GLY A 245 -19.53 1.58 -18.05
N ARG A 246 -19.55 0.64 -17.11
CA ARG A 246 -18.86 0.74 -15.81
C ARG A 246 -18.25 -0.58 -15.39
N ILE A 247 -17.22 -0.50 -14.57
CA ILE A 247 -16.60 -1.65 -13.90
C ILE A 247 -16.67 -1.39 -12.39
N VAL A 248 -16.92 -2.43 -11.61
CA VAL A 248 -16.86 -2.39 -10.14
C VAL A 248 -15.94 -3.53 -9.70
N THR A 249 -14.93 -3.21 -8.90
CA THR A 249 -14.17 -4.18 -8.11
C THR A 249 -14.57 -4.04 -6.66
N ASP A 250 -14.76 -5.14 -5.94
CA ASP A 250 -15.24 -5.12 -4.57
C ASP A 250 -14.81 -6.38 -3.84
N THR A 251 -13.85 -6.26 -2.93
CA THR A 251 -13.34 -7.38 -2.14
C THR A 251 -14.31 -7.82 -1.04
N SER A 252 -15.22 -6.95 -0.61
CA SER A 252 -16.23 -7.26 0.41
C SER A 252 -17.31 -8.21 -0.11
N SER A 253 -17.53 -8.27 -1.43
CA SER A 253 -18.50 -9.17 -2.07
C SER A 253 -17.89 -10.54 -2.35
N THR A 254 -17.50 -11.27 -1.30
CA THR A 254 -16.92 -12.60 -1.42
C THR A 254 -17.89 -13.62 -2.02
N ARG A 255 -17.34 -14.65 -2.68
CA ARG A 255 -18.14 -15.76 -3.26
C ARG A 255 -18.68 -16.71 -2.21
N ILE A 256 -18.13 -16.69 -0.99
CA ILE A 256 -18.51 -17.56 0.11
C ILE A 256 -19.27 -16.75 1.13
N ARG A 257 -20.46 -17.24 1.49
CA ARG A 257 -21.26 -16.77 2.62
C ARG A 257 -21.64 -17.97 3.47
N ALA A 258 -21.34 -17.91 4.75
CA ALA A 258 -21.66 -19.02 5.65
C ALA A 258 -22.34 -18.48 6.91
N PHE A 259 -23.37 -19.17 7.37
CA PHE A 259 -23.92 -18.97 8.70
C PHE A 259 -23.41 -20.09 9.59
N ILE A 260 -22.60 -19.75 10.59
CA ILE A 260 -21.96 -20.73 11.47
C ILE A 260 -22.23 -20.41 12.94
N GLN A 261 -22.39 -21.45 13.74
CA GLN A 261 -22.63 -21.34 15.19
C GLN A 261 -21.37 -21.58 16.02
N GLN A 262 -20.32 -22.09 15.39
CA GLN A 262 -19.02 -22.34 16.00
C GLN A 262 -17.93 -21.70 15.14
N PRO A 263 -16.87 -21.14 15.74
CA PRO A 263 -15.75 -20.60 14.98
C PRO A 263 -15.16 -21.62 14.00
N ALA A 264 -14.99 -21.24 12.74
CA ALA A 264 -14.40 -22.10 11.71
C ALA A 264 -12.87 -21.97 11.62
N GLY A 265 -12.28 -21.09 12.44
CA GLY A 265 -10.82 -20.86 12.47
C GLY A 265 -10.27 -20.07 11.28
N TYR A 266 -11.13 -19.66 10.37
CA TYR A 266 -10.74 -18.86 9.19
C TYR A 266 -11.71 -17.68 9.01
N LEU A 267 -11.18 -16.49 9.04
CA LEU A 267 -11.93 -15.25 8.89
C LEU A 267 -11.25 -14.34 7.88
N MET A 268 -12.03 -13.50 7.23
CA MET A 268 -11.56 -12.36 6.48
C MET A 268 -10.85 -11.37 7.41
N GLU A 269 -9.81 -10.73 6.94
CA GLU A 269 -9.14 -9.63 7.63
C GLU A 269 -10.16 -8.60 8.13
N LYS A 270 -9.98 -8.10 9.36
CA LYS A 270 -10.89 -7.13 10.01
C LYS A 270 -12.32 -7.63 10.25
N ALA A 271 -12.60 -8.93 10.14
CA ALA A 271 -13.91 -9.46 10.50
C ALA A 271 -14.26 -9.14 11.95
N ASP A 272 -15.47 -8.65 12.19
CA ASP A 272 -15.94 -8.27 13.53
C ASP A 272 -16.37 -9.48 14.38
N ALA A 273 -16.73 -10.61 13.75
CA ALA A 273 -17.19 -11.81 14.41
C ALA A 273 -16.77 -13.08 13.67
N ASP A 274 -16.62 -14.15 14.41
CA ASP A 274 -16.24 -15.48 13.92
C ASP A 274 -17.40 -16.48 13.97
N VAL A 275 -18.60 -16.01 14.30
CA VAL A 275 -19.87 -16.76 14.31
C VAL A 275 -20.99 -15.91 13.71
N GLY A 276 -22.11 -16.54 13.33
CA GLY A 276 -23.20 -15.91 12.61
C GLY A 276 -22.94 -15.91 11.10
N TRP A 277 -23.28 -14.84 10.41
CA TRP A 277 -22.93 -14.66 9.01
C TRP A 277 -21.47 -14.23 8.87
N VAL A 278 -20.68 -15.06 8.19
CA VAL A 278 -19.26 -14.83 7.90
C VAL A 278 -19.02 -14.88 6.38
N PHE A 279 -17.99 -14.18 5.93
CA PHE A 279 -17.64 -13.99 4.51
C PHE A 279 -16.15 -14.35 4.31
N PRO A 280 -15.77 -15.64 4.38
CA PRO A 280 -14.36 -16.03 4.28
C PRO A 280 -13.80 -15.80 2.89
N ILE A 281 -12.58 -15.26 2.84
CA ILE A 281 -11.79 -15.12 1.62
C ILE A 281 -10.83 -16.32 1.53
N PRO A 282 -10.89 -17.16 0.49
CA PRO A 282 -10.11 -18.40 0.40
C PRO A 282 -8.60 -18.22 0.42
N ASP A 283 -8.11 -17.10 -0.10
CA ASP A 283 -6.68 -16.78 -0.21
C ASP A 283 -6.53 -15.25 -0.18
N GLU A 284 -6.40 -14.69 1.01
CA GLU A 284 -6.34 -13.23 1.19
C GLU A 284 -5.09 -12.63 0.56
N ALA A 285 -3.93 -13.27 0.72
CA ALA A 285 -2.68 -12.77 0.15
C ALA A 285 -2.76 -12.64 -1.37
N ARG A 286 -3.45 -13.57 -2.03
CA ARG A 286 -3.67 -13.51 -3.47
C ARG A 286 -4.73 -12.50 -3.87
N VAL A 287 -5.86 -12.47 -3.17
CA VAL A 287 -6.98 -11.57 -3.48
C VAL A 287 -6.56 -10.12 -3.32
N TYR A 288 -5.79 -9.80 -2.30
CA TYR A 288 -5.26 -8.45 -2.09
C TYR A 288 -4.12 -8.08 -3.04
N GLY A 289 -3.46 -9.06 -3.71
CA GLY A 289 -2.45 -8.79 -4.72
C GLY A 289 -1.01 -9.11 -4.31
N TYR A 290 -0.72 -9.52 -3.07
CA TYR A 290 0.64 -9.73 -2.56
C TYR A 290 1.46 -10.72 -3.38
N GLN A 291 0.86 -11.79 -3.90
CA GLN A 291 1.57 -12.77 -4.74
C GLN A 291 1.98 -12.18 -6.09
N GLU A 292 1.07 -11.48 -6.75
CA GLU A 292 1.35 -10.85 -8.06
C GLU A 292 2.33 -9.68 -7.91
N GLU A 293 2.22 -8.93 -6.82
CA GLU A 293 3.14 -7.85 -6.45
C GLU A 293 4.57 -8.36 -6.28
N MET A 294 4.79 -9.34 -5.40
CA MET A 294 6.12 -9.89 -5.13
C MET A 294 6.71 -10.57 -6.36
N ARG A 295 5.92 -11.33 -7.11
CA ARG A 295 6.36 -11.92 -8.39
C ARG A 295 6.80 -10.84 -9.37
N HIS A 296 6.01 -9.78 -9.52
CA HIS A 296 6.32 -8.68 -10.43
C HIS A 296 7.65 -7.99 -10.07
N PHE A 297 7.86 -7.67 -8.80
CA PHE A 297 9.12 -7.04 -8.37
C PHE A 297 10.32 -7.94 -8.61
N VAL A 298 10.24 -9.21 -8.22
CA VAL A 298 11.33 -10.17 -8.45
C VAL A 298 11.62 -10.33 -9.95
N ASP A 299 10.58 -10.52 -10.77
CA ASP A 299 10.74 -10.66 -12.22
C ASP A 299 11.41 -9.41 -12.85
N CYS A 300 10.97 -8.21 -12.47
CA CYS A 300 11.56 -6.97 -12.93
C CYS A 300 13.02 -6.84 -12.51
N PHE A 301 13.34 -7.12 -11.25
CA PHE A 301 14.71 -6.99 -10.73
C PHE A 301 15.67 -8.00 -11.36
N VAL A 302 15.23 -9.24 -11.57
CA VAL A 302 16.04 -10.25 -12.28
C VAL A 302 16.31 -9.85 -13.74
N LYS A 303 15.34 -9.22 -14.39
CA LYS A 303 15.48 -8.77 -15.79
C LYS A 303 16.17 -7.40 -15.93
N GLY A 304 16.34 -6.65 -14.83
CA GLY A 304 16.81 -5.27 -14.86
C GLY A 304 15.78 -4.30 -15.46
N GLU A 305 14.50 -4.61 -15.34
CA GLU A 305 13.38 -3.80 -15.85
C GLU A 305 12.80 -2.95 -14.71
N GLN A 306 12.30 -1.75 -15.05
CA GLN A 306 11.63 -0.88 -14.08
C GLN A 306 10.28 -1.49 -13.67
N PRO A 307 10.00 -1.61 -12.37
CA PRO A 307 8.68 -2.05 -11.89
C PRO A 307 7.55 -1.09 -12.28
N ARG A 308 6.35 -1.64 -12.39
CA ARG A 308 5.11 -0.89 -12.62
C ARG A 308 4.80 0.13 -11.53
N GLU A 309 5.15 -0.21 -10.29
CA GLU A 309 5.10 0.65 -9.12
C GLU A 309 6.50 0.84 -8.58
N ASP A 310 7.00 2.07 -8.56
CA ASP A 310 8.32 2.40 -8.09
C ASP A 310 8.28 3.54 -7.03
N PHE A 311 9.44 3.96 -6.53
CA PHE A 311 9.49 5.01 -5.53
C PHE A 311 9.03 6.38 -6.06
N VAL A 312 9.05 6.61 -7.37
CA VAL A 312 8.49 7.84 -7.96
C VAL A 312 6.97 7.83 -7.85
N ASP A 313 6.33 6.67 -8.05
CA ASP A 313 4.89 6.54 -7.83
C ASP A 313 4.52 6.82 -6.38
N GLY A 314 5.23 6.21 -5.43
CA GLY A 314 5.04 6.47 -4.01
C GLY A 314 5.28 7.93 -3.63
N TYR A 315 6.27 8.60 -4.21
CA TYR A 315 6.49 10.05 -4.05
C TYR A 315 5.33 10.88 -4.56
N ILE A 316 4.78 10.54 -5.74
CA ILE A 316 3.62 11.24 -6.30
C ILE A 316 2.41 11.07 -5.37
N VAL A 317 2.13 9.85 -4.90
CA VAL A 317 1.05 9.59 -3.95
C VAL A 317 1.23 10.40 -2.66
N ASN A 318 2.41 10.40 -2.05
CA ASN A 318 2.70 11.20 -0.87
C ASN A 318 2.51 12.70 -1.12
N SER A 319 2.86 13.21 -2.33
CA SER A 319 2.65 14.61 -2.70
C SER A 319 1.18 14.97 -2.83
N VAL A 320 0.34 14.04 -3.30
CA VAL A 320 -1.12 14.19 -3.33
C VAL A 320 -1.70 14.19 -1.92
N LEU A 321 -1.22 13.31 -1.04
CA LEU A 321 -1.59 13.28 0.39
C LEU A 321 -1.22 14.58 1.10
N ASP A 322 -0.02 15.13 0.86
CA ASP A 322 0.38 16.44 1.41
C ASP A 322 -0.56 17.57 0.94
N ALA A 323 -0.98 17.57 -0.32
CA ALA A 323 -1.96 18.51 -0.84
C ALA A 323 -3.33 18.33 -0.17
N ALA A 324 -3.75 17.09 0.06
CA ALA A 324 -5.00 16.78 0.77
C ALA A 324 -4.98 17.29 2.21
N TYR A 325 -3.89 17.09 2.96
CA TYR A 325 -3.75 17.63 4.32
C TYR A 325 -3.72 19.17 4.34
N ARG A 326 -3.13 19.81 3.32
CA ARG A 326 -3.24 21.29 3.18
C ARG A 326 -4.68 21.70 2.92
N SER A 327 -5.39 20.99 2.04
CA SER A 327 -6.79 21.28 1.72
C SER A 327 -7.72 21.11 2.92
N MET A 328 -7.51 20.09 3.75
CA MET A 328 -8.26 19.91 5.01
C MET A 328 -8.09 21.10 5.95
N LYS A 329 -6.91 21.75 5.97
CA LYS A 329 -6.64 22.92 6.81
C LYS A 329 -7.17 24.22 6.21
N SER A 330 -7.02 24.41 4.89
CA SER A 330 -7.40 25.65 4.21
C SER A 330 -8.88 25.72 3.85
N GLY A 331 -9.56 24.56 3.71
CA GLY A 331 -10.91 24.45 3.19
C GLY A 331 -11.04 24.80 1.70
N HIS A 332 -9.93 24.78 0.97
CA HIS A 332 -9.85 25.13 -0.45
C HIS A 332 -9.18 24.02 -1.27
N TRP A 333 -9.33 24.12 -2.61
CA TRP A 333 -8.53 23.32 -3.52
C TRP A 333 -7.04 23.65 -3.36
N GLU A 334 -6.21 22.63 -3.25
CA GLU A 334 -4.77 22.73 -3.12
C GLU A 334 -4.07 22.05 -4.28
N SER A 335 -3.09 22.74 -4.87
CA SER A 335 -2.30 22.18 -5.97
C SER A 335 -1.37 21.08 -5.48
N VAL A 336 -1.24 20.02 -6.27
CA VAL A 336 -0.24 18.98 -6.06
C VAL A 336 1.11 19.48 -6.58
N HIS A 337 2.10 19.53 -5.70
CA HIS A 337 3.44 19.99 -6.04
C HIS A 337 4.37 18.80 -6.26
N ILE A 338 4.79 18.60 -7.51
CA ILE A 338 5.74 17.55 -7.91
C ILE A 338 7.03 18.23 -8.36
N ASP A 339 8.13 17.94 -7.69
CA ASP A 339 9.46 18.41 -8.13
C ASP A 339 9.94 17.55 -9.31
N SER A 340 10.08 18.16 -10.48
CA SER A 340 10.54 17.50 -11.68
C SER A 340 11.95 16.90 -11.55
N ARG A 341 12.77 17.40 -10.64
CA ARG A 341 14.09 16.82 -10.34
C ARG A 341 13.99 15.46 -9.66
N VAL A 342 12.90 15.22 -8.95
CA VAL A 342 12.60 13.94 -8.28
C VAL A 342 11.95 12.95 -9.24
N THR A 343 11.14 13.40 -10.19
CA THR A 343 10.46 12.50 -11.13
C THR A 343 11.30 12.19 -12.39
N GLY A 344 12.38 12.92 -12.65
CA GLY A 344 13.35 12.65 -13.71
C GLY A 344 13.12 13.43 -14.94
#